data_11049d38288c4c6b72426831a266ecf1
#
_entry.id   11049d38288c4c6b72426831a266ecf1
#
_cell.length_a   1.000
_cell.length_b   1.000
_cell.length_c   1.000
_cell.angle_alpha   90.00
_cell.angle_beta   90.00
_cell.angle_gamma   90.00
#
_symmetry.space_group_name_H-M   'P 1'
#
loop_
_entity.id
_entity.type
_entity.pdbx_description
1 polymer ?
#
loop_
_entity_poly.entity_id
_entity_poly.type
_entity_poly.pdbx_seq_one_letter_code
_entity_poly.pdbx_strand_id
1 'polypeptide(L)'
;MGDSASQPNAQSLRNLLVGLSRFEQFPVAIQWARENHCVVDMFGAFAKERHLLLFQSGNESENWIDPTTNLVYKMNNLMHVGGDILKLLNRVELYNHLFPHIALRFVGFHVMSENNAYPVFTQPFVDNVRFATVEEILAYMKSRGFKPQDRDGVFSNGYYLLSDVKPKNVLASDNGLAIFVIDADVSLV
;
A
#
# COMPACT_ATOMS: atom_id res chain seq x y z
N MET A 1 -13.72 -23.86 -9.44
CA MET A 1 -14.55 -23.41 -8.32
C MET A 1 -13.68 -22.46 -7.51
N GLY A 2 -13.88 -21.16 -7.68
CA GLY A 2 -13.04 -20.17 -7.02
C GLY A 2 -13.48 -20.04 -5.57
N ASP A 3 -12.57 -20.35 -4.67
CA ASP A 3 -12.71 -20.01 -3.25
C ASP A 3 -12.85 -18.49 -3.13
N SER A 4 -14.06 -18.01 -2.93
CA SER A 4 -14.32 -16.67 -2.43
C SER A 4 -14.01 -16.63 -0.93
N ALA A 5 -12.77 -16.86 -0.55
CA ALA A 5 -12.32 -16.51 0.79
C ALA A 5 -12.64 -15.03 0.94
N SER A 6 -13.54 -14.69 1.84
CA SER A 6 -13.88 -13.30 2.17
C SER A 6 -12.59 -12.57 2.48
N GLN A 7 -12.32 -11.46 1.78
CA GLN A 7 -11.12 -10.66 2.04
C GLN A 7 -11.09 -10.27 3.53
N PRO A 8 -9.92 -10.34 4.17
CA PRO A 8 -9.80 -10.01 5.58
C PRO A 8 -10.26 -8.57 5.80
N ASN A 9 -11.13 -8.39 6.80
CA ASN A 9 -11.73 -7.09 7.08
C ASN A 9 -10.75 -6.19 7.85
N ALA A 10 -9.97 -5.39 7.13
CA ALA A 10 -9.03 -4.43 7.71
C ALA A 10 -9.69 -3.47 8.72
N GLN A 11 -10.99 -3.18 8.59
CA GLN A 11 -11.72 -2.32 9.53
C GLN A 11 -11.85 -2.99 10.90
N SER A 12 -12.12 -4.30 10.97
CA SER A 12 -12.19 -5.02 12.24
C SER A 12 -10.85 -5.02 12.96
N LEU A 13 -9.75 -5.21 12.22
CA LEU A 13 -8.40 -5.09 12.76
C LEU A 13 -8.12 -3.68 13.30
N ARG A 14 -8.43 -2.63 12.53
CA ARG A 14 -8.24 -1.24 12.98
C ARG A 14 -8.95 -0.96 14.29
N ASN A 15 -10.19 -1.42 14.46
CA ASN A 15 -10.94 -1.25 15.69
C ASN A 15 -10.25 -1.92 16.90
N LEU A 16 -9.59 -3.06 16.71
CA LEU A 16 -8.84 -3.74 17.77
C LEU A 16 -7.54 -3.02 18.15
N LEU A 17 -6.95 -2.27 17.21
CA LEU A 17 -5.67 -1.59 17.43
C LEU A 17 -5.80 -0.20 18.02
N VAL A 18 -7.01 0.38 18.07
CA VAL A 18 -7.26 1.71 18.65
C VAL A 18 -6.86 1.74 20.12
N GLY A 19 -6.05 2.74 20.49
CA GLY A 19 -5.59 2.94 21.87
C GLY A 19 -4.38 2.10 22.27
N LEU A 20 -3.95 1.16 21.44
CA LEU A 20 -2.75 0.36 21.69
C LEU A 20 -1.48 1.11 21.29
N SER A 21 -0.42 1.00 22.07
CA SER A 21 0.91 1.40 21.66
C SER A 21 1.39 0.52 20.49
N ARG A 22 2.35 1.03 19.69
CA ARG A 22 2.91 0.28 18.56
C ARG A 22 3.43 -1.12 18.94
N PHE A 23 3.94 -1.30 20.15
CA PHE A 23 4.46 -2.59 20.63
C PHE A 23 3.33 -3.58 20.99
N GLU A 24 2.19 -3.07 21.48
CA GLU A 24 1.02 -3.88 21.79
C GLU A 24 0.25 -4.27 20.53
N GLN A 25 0.39 -3.51 19.43
CA GLN A 25 -0.30 -3.78 18.18
C GLN A 25 0.14 -5.09 17.52
N PHE A 26 1.43 -5.47 17.59
CA PHE A 26 1.94 -6.66 16.92
C PHE A 26 1.29 -7.96 17.41
N PRO A 27 1.32 -8.30 18.72
CA PRO A 27 0.69 -9.54 19.17
C PRO A 27 -0.81 -9.58 18.87
N VAL A 28 -1.52 -8.46 18.98
CA VAL A 28 -2.95 -8.36 18.66
C VAL A 28 -3.19 -8.59 17.16
N ALA A 29 -2.40 -7.95 16.29
CA ALA A 29 -2.53 -8.11 14.84
C ALA A 29 -2.19 -9.54 14.38
N ILE A 30 -1.17 -10.15 14.96
CA ILE A 30 -0.77 -11.53 14.65
C ILE A 30 -1.84 -12.53 15.10
N GLN A 31 -2.38 -12.37 16.31
CA GLN A 31 -3.48 -13.20 16.78
C GLN A 31 -4.71 -13.07 15.88
N TRP A 32 -5.10 -11.85 15.57
CA TRP A 32 -6.19 -11.56 14.64
C TRP A 32 -5.96 -12.20 13.26
N ALA A 33 -4.75 -12.13 12.73
CA ALA A 33 -4.41 -12.73 11.44
C ALA A 33 -4.53 -14.26 11.45
N ARG A 34 -4.14 -14.91 12.54
CA ARG A 34 -4.29 -16.36 12.72
C ARG A 34 -5.76 -16.77 12.77
N GLU A 35 -6.57 -16.05 13.53
CA GLU A 35 -8.01 -16.30 13.68
C GLU A 35 -8.79 -16.07 12.38
N ASN A 36 -8.34 -15.13 11.54
CA ASN A 36 -8.99 -14.80 10.27
C ASN A 36 -8.32 -15.49 9.06
N HIS A 37 -7.43 -16.45 9.27
CA HIS A 37 -6.75 -17.22 8.22
C HIS A 37 -6.04 -16.33 7.17
N CYS A 38 -5.49 -15.19 7.59
CA CYS A 38 -4.79 -14.24 6.73
C CYS A 38 -3.30 -14.08 7.09
N VAL A 39 -2.69 -15.13 7.62
CA VAL A 39 -1.23 -15.25 7.66
C VAL A 39 -0.74 -15.67 6.29
N VAL A 40 0.15 -14.88 5.69
CA VAL A 40 0.70 -15.11 4.34
C VAL A 40 2.21 -15.32 4.40
N ASP A 41 2.69 -16.42 3.84
CA ASP A 41 4.12 -16.73 3.80
C ASP A 41 4.71 -16.24 2.47
N MET A 42 5.16 -14.99 2.45
CA MET A 42 5.68 -14.32 1.25
C MET A 42 6.99 -14.91 0.72
N PHE A 43 7.70 -15.72 1.52
CA PHE A 43 8.94 -16.38 1.11
C PHE A 43 8.78 -17.91 0.95
N GLY A 44 7.62 -18.48 1.27
CA GLY A 44 7.40 -19.91 1.28
C GLY A 44 6.22 -20.37 0.43
N ALA A 45 5.29 -21.10 1.06
CA ALA A 45 4.19 -21.77 0.36
C ALA A 45 3.29 -20.80 -0.41
N PHE A 46 2.86 -19.71 0.22
CA PHE A 46 1.97 -18.74 -0.40
C PHE A 46 2.54 -18.16 -1.72
N ALA A 47 3.81 -17.75 -1.69
CA ALA A 47 4.47 -17.19 -2.87
C ALA A 47 4.67 -18.25 -3.98
N LYS A 48 5.02 -19.48 -3.59
CA LYS A 48 5.21 -20.59 -4.54
C LYS A 48 3.91 -21.00 -5.23
N GLU A 49 2.83 -21.16 -4.48
CA GLU A 49 1.53 -21.56 -5.01
C GLU A 49 0.96 -20.53 -6.00
N ARG A 50 1.27 -19.26 -5.79
CA ARG A 50 0.86 -18.15 -6.66
C ARG A 50 1.87 -17.79 -7.72
N HIS A 51 3.02 -18.46 -7.78
CA HIS A 51 4.11 -18.16 -8.71
C HIS A 51 4.55 -16.70 -8.64
N LEU A 52 4.59 -16.12 -7.42
CA LEU A 52 4.98 -14.72 -7.24
C LEU A 52 6.44 -14.51 -7.67
N LEU A 53 6.65 -13.49 -8.48
CA LEU A 53 7.98 -13.09 -8.93
C LEU A 53 8.39 -11.82 -8.19
N LEU A 54 9.56 -11.83 -7.54
CA LEU A 54 10.11 -10.64 -6.91
C LEU A 54 10.40 -9.60 -8.01
N PHE A 55 9.70 -8.48 -7.93
CA PHE A 55 9.76 -7.42 -8.92
C PHE A 55 10.69 -6.29 -8.48
N GLN A 56 10.59 -5.89 -7.21
CA GLN A 56 11.37 -4.81 -6.65
C GLN A 56 11.56 -5.00 -5.14
N SER A 57 12.78 -4.75 -4.64
CA SER A 57 13.06 -4.63 -3.22
C SER A 57 13.48 -3.19 -2.93
N GLY A 58 12.77 -2.54 -2.01
CA GLY A 58 13.03 -1.17 -1.57
C GLY A 58 13.23 -1.09 -0.05
N ASN A 59 13.54 0.11 0.44
CA ASN A 59 13.77 0.32 1.87
C ASN A 59 12.52 0.13 2.73
N GLU A 60 11.34 0.33 2.17
CA GLU A 60 10.06 0.34 2.91
C GLU A 60 9.16 -0.85 2.57
N SER A 61 9.32 -1.42 1.38
CA SER A 61 8.54 -2.55 0.93
C SER A 61 9.30 -3.45 -0.03
N GLU A 62 8.95 -4.72 0.00
CA GLU A 62 9.26 -5.67 -1.07
C GLU A 62 8.01 -5.88 -1.91
N ASN A 63 8.18 -5.92 -3.23
CA ASN A 63 7.08 -6.01 -4.18
C ASN A 63 7.24 -7.24 -5.05
N TRP A 64 6.19 -8.05 -5.15
CA TRP A 64 6.09 -9.21 -6.03
C TRP A 64 4.96 -9.03 -7.02
N ILE A 65 5.14 -9.51 -8.24
CA ILE A 65 4.07 -9.59 -9.23
C ILE A 65 3.49 -10.99 -9.25
N ASP A 66 2.16 -11.08 -9.31
CA ASP A 66 1.42 -12.30 -9.64
C ASP A 66 1.06 -12.23 -11.13
N PRO A 67 1.73 -13.00 -11.98
CA PRO A 67 1.50 -12.96 -13.43
C PRO A 67 0.13 -13.52 -13.84
N THR A 68 -0.53 -14.26 -12.94
CA THR A 68 -1.83 -14.88 -13.21
C THR A 68 -2.98 -13.90 -13.00
N THR A 69 -2.87 -13.07 -11.93
CA THR A 69 -3.95 -12.16 -11.52
C THR A 69 -3.67 -10.70 -11.92
N ASN A 70 -2.48 -10.42 -12.41
CA ASN A 70 -2.00 -9.06 -12.72
C ASN A 70 -2.06 -8.13 -11.50
N LEU A 71 -1.67 -8.66 -10.34
CA LEU A 71 -1.59 -7.92 -9.08
C LEU A 71 -0.14 -7.79 -8.62
N VAL A 72 0.17 -6.65 -8.01
CA VAL A 72 1.41 -6.46 -7.24
C VAL A 72 1.10 -6.71 -5.77
N TYR A 73 1.86 -7.63 -5.14
CA TYR A 73 1.86 -7.84 -3.71
C TYR A 73 2.94 -6.95 -3.09
N LYS A 74 2.56 -6.12 -2.13
CA LYS A 74 3.44 -5.20 -1.40
C LYS A 74 3.52 -5.62 0.06
N MET A 75 4.67 -6.11 0.49
CA MET A 75 4.95 -6.40 1.89
C MET A 75 5.66 -5.20 2.51
N ASN A 76 5.02 -4.55 3.46
CA ASN A 76 5.49 -3.31 4.07
C ASN A 76 6.21 -3.57 5.40
N ASN A 77 7.42 -3.06 5.57
CA ASN A 77 8.22 -3.26 6.78
C ASN A 77 7.94 -2.25 7.89
N LEU A 78 6.94 -1.38 7.73
CA LEU A 78 6.50 -0.38 8.69
C LEU A 78 7.53 0.70 9.07
N MET A 79 8.70 0.76 8.45
CA MET A 79 9.75 1.73 8.83
C MET A 79 9.28 3.18 8.71
N HIS A 80 8.59 3.53 7.63
CA HIS A 80 8.11 4.89 7.36
C HIS A 80 6.97 5.35 8.28
N VAL A 81 6.31 4.43 9.00
CA VAL A 81 5.31 4.72 10.03
C VAL A 81 5.82 4.49 11.45
N GLY A 82 7.11 4.18 11.61
CA GLY A 82 7.74 3.94 12.91
C GLY A 82 7.26 2.68 13.63
N GLY A 83 6.87 1.64 12.88
CA GLY A 83 6.39 0.37 13.41
C GLY A 83 4.91 0.40 13.85
N ASP A 84 4.14 1.38 13.42
CA ASP A 84 2.73 1.55 13.82
C ASP A 84 1.80 1.01 12.73
N ILE A 85 1.21 -0.16 12.99
CA ILE A 85 0.28 -0.85 12.07
C ILE A 85 -0.98 -0.03 11.84
N LEU A 86 -1.58 0.54 12.90
CA LEU A 86 -2.80 1.34 12.80
C LEU A 86 -2.57 2.58 11.93
N LYS A 87 -1.43 3.25 12.13
CA LYS A 87 -1.05 4.39 11.32
C LYS A 87 -0.92 4.05 9.83
N LEU A 88 -0.32 2.89 9.51
CA LEU A 88 -0.25 2.41 8.12
C LEU A 88 -1.65 2.15 7.55
N LEU A 89 -2.51 1.42 8.27
CA LEU A 89 -3.86 1.11 7.81
C LEU A 89 -4.69 2.38 7.57
N ASN A 90 -4.55 3.39 8.42
CA ASN A 90 -5.22 4.68 8.23
C ASN A 90 -4.69 5.43 7.00
N ARG A 91 -3.37 5.41 6.75
CA ARG A 91 -2.78 5.98 5.52
C ARG A 91 -3.28 5.28 4.27
N VAL A 92 -3.35 3.95 4.29
CA VAL A 92 -3.88 3.15 3.17
C VAL A 92 -5.34 3.51 2.88
N GLU A 93 -6.16 3.75 3.90
CA GLU A 93 -7.54 4.18 3.69
C GLU A 93 -7.62 5.55 3.01
N LEU A 94 -6.84 6.53 3.50
CA LEU A 94 -6.78 7.86 2.88
C LEU A 94 -6.26 7.79 1.45
N TYR A 95 -5.22 6.98 1.20
CA TYR A 95 -4.69 6.73 -0.13
C TYR A 95 -5.77 6.14 -1.06
N ASN A 96 -6.49 5.11 -0.62
CA ASN A 96 -7.54 4.47 -1.39
C ASN A 96 -8.70 5.41 -1.70
N HIS A 97 -9.03 6.31 -0.78
CA HIS A 97 -10.03 7.35 -1.01
C HIS A 97 -9.61 8.29 -2.15
N LEU A 98 -8.34 8.67 -2.18
CA LEU A 98 -7.80 9.54 -3.22
C LEU A 98 -7.53 8.83 -4.55
N PHE A 99 -7.13 7.57 -4.53
CA PHE A 99 -6.68 6.81 -5.70
C PHE A 99 -7.43 5.46 -5.85
N PRO A 100 -8.77 5.46 -5.98
CA PRO A 100 -9.57 4.23 -5.93
C PRO A 100 -9.27 3.25 -7.08
N HIS A 101 -8.78 3.73 -8.21
CA HIS A 101 -8.47 2.88 -9.39
C HIS A 101 -7.23 2.01 -9.20
N ILE A 102 -6.35 2.37 -8.27
CA ILE A 102 -5.15 1.64 -7.92
C ILE A 102 -5.08 1.37 -6.41
N ALA A 103 -6.25 1.14 -5.80
CA ALA A 103 -6.39 0.96 -4.37
C ALA A 103 -5.54 -0.22 -3.85
N LEU A 104 -4.93 -0.01 -2.70
CA LEU A 104 -4.27 -1.03 -1.91
C LEU A 104 -5.31 -1.87 -1.16
N ARG A 105 -5.32 -3.18 -1.38
CA ARG A 105 -6.21 -4.11 -0.68
C ARG A 105 -5.41 -4.92 0.31
N PHE A 106 -5.81 -4.88 1.56
CA PHE A 106 -5.17 -5.66 2.62
C PHE A 106 -5.40 -7.15 2.39
N VAL A 107 -4.31 -7.94 2.43
CA VAL A 107 -4.31 -9.40 2.24
C VAL A 107 -4.12 -10.12 3.57
N GLY A 108 -3.26 -9.58 4.44
CA GLY A 108 -2.91 -10.21 5.70
C GLY A 108 -1.54 -9.78 6.19
N PHE A 109 -0.89 -10.66 6.94
CA PHE A 109 0.44 -10.42 7.49
C PHE A 109 1.42 -11.54 7.13
N HIS A 110 2.62 -11.16 6.74
CA HIS A 110 3.78 -12.04 6.81
C HIS A 110 4.36 -11.97 8.23
N VAL A 111 4.23 -13.06 8.96
CA VAL A 111 4.63 -13.13 10.38
C VAL A 111 6.06 -13.62 10.47
N MET A 112 6.97 -12.76 10.98
CA MET A 112 8.38 -13.05 11.18
C MET A 112 8.65 -13.66 12.56
N SER A 113 7.92 -13.21 13.60
CA SER A 113 7.99 -13.69 14.97
C SER A 113 6.74 -13.27 15.73
N GLU A 114 6.63 -13.65 17.01
CA GLU A 114 5.49 -13.28 17.87
C GLU A 114 5.31 -11.76 18.06
N ASN A 115 6.35 -10.97 17.80
CA ASN A 115 6.33 -9.51 17.96
C ASN A 115 6.75 -8.76 16.69
N ASN A 116 6.77 -9.44 15.55
CA ASN A 116 7.15 -8.82 14.28
C ASN A 116 6.36 -9.43 13.13
N ALA A 117 5.60 -8.60 12.45
CA ALA A 117 4.83 -8.98 11.28
C ALA A 117 4.77 -7.82 10.29
N TYR A 118 4.78 -8.13 9.01
CA TYR A 118 4.71 -7.17 7.93
C TYR A 118 3.35 -7.24 7.23
N PRO A 119 2.58 -6.15 7.24
CA PRO A 119 1.33 -6.09 6.48
C PRO A 119 1.59 -6.30 4.99
N VAL A 120 0.73 -7.09 4.37
CA VAL A 120 0.77 -7.39 2.94
C VAL A 120 -0.48 -6.82 2.29
N PHE A 121 -0.28 -6.10 1.20
CA PHE A 121 -1.34 -5.51 0.38
C PHE A 121 -1.21 -6.00 -1.06
N THR A 122 -2.32 -5.99 -1.80
CA THR A 122 -2.28 -6.07 -3.25
C THR A 122 -2.68 -4.75 -3.87
N GLN A 123 -2.15 -4.50 -5.06
CA GLN A 123 -2.47 -3.35 -5.90
C GLN A 123 -2.53 -3.81 -7.36
N PRO A 124 -3.44 -3.28 -8.20
CA PRO A 124 -3.44 -3.57 -9.63
C PRO A 124 -2.07 -3.25 -10.25
N PHE A 125 -1.53 -4.18 -11.03
CA PHE A 125 -0.38 -3.89 -11.89
C PHE A 125 -0.86 -3.05 -13.08
N VAL A 126 -0.12 -2.04 -13.44
CA VAL A 126 -0.48 -1.13 -14.54
C VAL A 126 0.47 -1.39 -15.71
N ASP A 127 -0.08 -1.87 -16.81
CA ASP A 127 0.66 -2.16 -18.05
C ASP A 127 0.75 -0.94 -18.97
N ASN A 128 1.70 -0.99 -19.92
CA ASN A 128 1.87 0.01 -20.97
C ASN A 128 2.01 1.43 -20.40
N VAL A 129 2.91 1.56 -19.44
CA VAL A 129 3.17 2.80 -18.72
C VAL A 129 4.66 3.11 -18.65
N ARG A 130 4.95 4.38 -18.45
CA ARG A 130 6.27 4.91 -18.12
C ARG A 130 6.19 5.72 -16.83
N PHE A 131 7.32 6.10 -16.29
CA PHE A 131 7.34 7.10 -15.22
C PHE A 131 6.81 8.45 -15.74
N ALA A 132 5.94 9.07 -14.94
CA ALA A 132 5.44 10.41 -15.25
C ALA A 132 6.55 11.46 -15.13
N THR A 133 6.48 12.50 -15.96
CA THR A 133 7.36 13.67 -15.80
C THR A 133 6.87 14.55 -14.66
N VAL A 134 7.72 15.46 -14.19
CA VAL A 134 7.35 16.42 -13.14
C VAL A 134 6.19 17.30 -13.61
N GLU A 135 6.18 17.72 -14.87
CA GLU A 135 5.13 18.55 -15.47
C GLU A 135 3.79 17.81 -15.50
N GLU A 136 3.78 16.52 -15.83
CA GLU A 136 2.58 15.68 -15.82
C GLU A 136 2.04 15.52 -14.41
N ILE A 137 2.91 15.29 -13.43
CA ILE A 137 2.54 15.21 -12.01
C ILE A 137 1.92 16.53 -11.54
N LEU A 138 2.56 17.66 -11.83
CA LEU A 138 2.06 18.99 -11.46
C LEU A 138 0.68 19.27 -12.09
N ALA A 139 0.52 18.96 -13.37
CA ALA A 139 -0.75 19.15 -14.08
C ALA A 139 -1.85 18.26 -13.48
N TYR A 140 -1.56 16.99 -13.23
CA TYR A 140 -2.49 16.04 -12.61
C TYR A 140 -2.89 16.47 -11.19
N MET A 141 -1.93 16.80 -10.34
CA MET A 141 -2.22 17.22 -8.98
C MET A 141 -3.03 18.53 -8.94
N LYS A 142 -2.71 19.48 -9.80
CA LYS A 142 -3.47 20.73 -9.97
C LYS A 142 -4.91 20.47 -10.42
N SER A 143 -5.14 19.57 -11.37
CA SER A 143 -6.49 19.22 -11.84
C SER A 143 -7.36 18.61 -10.73
N ARG A 144 -6.74 18.02 -9.71
CA ARG A 144 -7.39 17.47 -8.50
C ARG A 144 -7.48 18.45 -7.34
N GLY A 145 -7.13 19.72 -7.55
CA GLY A 145 -7.21 20.77 -6.54
C GLY A 145 -6.03 20.80 -5.56
N PHE A 146 -4.97 20.05 -5.82
CA PHE A 146 -3.75 20.08 -5.01
C PHE A 146 -2.77 21.15 -5.48
N LYS A 147 -2.08 21.77 -4.54
CA LYS A 147 -1.01 22.75 -4.79
C LYS A 147 0.32 22.18 -4.29
N PRO A 148 1.41 22.38 -5.03
CA PRO A 148 2.74 22.01 -4.55
C PRO A 148 3.08 22.82 -3.30
N GLN A 149 3.82 22.19 -2.39
CA GLN A 149 4.38 22.82 -1.20
C GLN A 149 5.87 23.08 -1.38
N ASP A 150 6.51 23.69 -0.39
CA ASP A 150 7.96 24.08 -0.44
C ASP A 150 8.93 22.87 -0.50
N ARG A 151 8.42 21.65 -0.34
CA ARG A 151 9.21 20.42 -0.42
C ARG A 151 8.87 19.65 -1.68
N ASP A 152 9.90 19.16 -2.38
CA ASP A 152 9.75 18.34 -3.58
C ASP A 152 8.89 17.09 -3.32
N GLY A 153 7.92 16.85 -4.24
CA GLY A 153 6.97 15.74 -4.15
C GLY A 153 5.93 15.88 -3.04
N VAL A 154 5.75 17.07 -2.47
CA VAL A 154 4.73 17.36 -1.44
C VAL A 154 3.64 18.25 -2.02
N PHE A 155 2.38 17.85 -1.81
CA PHE A 155 1.19 18.55 -2.31
C PHE A 155 0.12 18.65 -1.22
N SER A 156 -0.66 19.73 -1.21
CA SER A 156 -1.80 19.89 -0.30
C SER A 156 -2.99 20.54 -0.99
N ASN A 157 -4.21 20.15 -0.56
CA ASN A 157 -5.45 20.83 -0.94
C ASN A 157 -6.17 21.46 0.27
N GLY A 158 -5.48 21.57 1.42
CA GLY A 158 -6.02 22.11 2.67
C GLY A 158 -6.71 21.07 3.56
N TYR A 159 -7.07 19.89 3.02
CA TYR A 159 -7.62 18.76 3.79
C TYR A 159 -6.63 17.60 3.85
N TYR A 160 -5.95 17.33 2.73
CA TYR A 160 -4.98 16.26 2.59
C TYR A 160 -3.60 16.83 2.33
N LEU A 161 -2.62 16.20 2.94
CA LEU A 161 -1.20 16.36 2.61
C LEU A 161 -0.70 15.06 2.00
N LEU A 162 -0.16 15.15 0.79
CA LEU A 162 0.51 14.05 0.11
C LEU A 162 2.01 14.30 0.13
N SER A 163 2.79 13.27 0.36
CA SER A 163 4.25 13.31 0.21
C SER A 163 4.77 12.12 -0.61
N ASP A 164 6.00 12.24 -1.07
CA ASP A 164 6.69 11.32 -1.98
C ASP A 164 5.99 11.12 -3.34
N VAL A 165 5.20 12.10 -3.80
CA VAL A 165 4.58 12.12 -5.14
C VAL A 165 5.63 12.57 -6.16
N LYS A 166 6.49 11.64 -6.57
CA LYS A 166 7.66 11.85 -7.44
C LYS A 166 7.61 10.93 -8.65
N PRO A 167 8.38 11.19 -9.72
CA PRO A 167 8.38 10.34 -10.92
C PRO A 167 8.49 8.85 -10.64
N LYS A 168 9.33 8.42 -9.70
CA LYS A 168 9.49 6.99 -9.32
C LYS A 168 8.20 6.34 -8.78
N ASN A 169 7.26 7.15 -8.29
CA ASN A 169 6.02 6.72 -7.62
C ASN A 169 4.76 7.09 -8.42
N VAL A 170 4.94 7.64 -9.62
CA VAL A 170 3.83 8.05 -10.49
C VAL A 170 4.05 7.51 -11.90
N LEU A 171 3.07 6.79 -12.40
CA LEU A 171 3.09 6.24 -13.75
C LEU A 171 2.15 7.06 -14.65
N ALA A 172 2.54 7.22 -15.89
CA ALA A 172 1.72 7.77 -16.97
C ALA A 172 1.53 6.71 -18.05
N SER A 173 0.32 6.62 -18.60
CA SER A 173 0.12 5.84 -19.83
C SER A 173 0.97 6.39 -20.98
N ASP A 174 1.33 5.54 -21.95
CA ASP A 174 2.21 5.94 -23.05
C ASP A 174 1.70 7.16 -23.82
N ASN A 175 0.38 7.31 -23.92
CA ASN A 175 -0.26 8.47 -24.52
C ASN A 175 -0.44 9.68 -23.58
N GLY A 176 0.01 9.58 -22.33
CA GLY A 176 -0.06 10.64 -21.31
C GLY A 176 -1.48 10.97 -20.79
N LEU A 177 -2.51 10.22 -21.19
CA LEU A 177 -3.89 10.52 -20.83
C LEU A 177 -4.28 10.04 -19.43
N ALA A 178 -3.61 9.03 -18.92
CA ALA A 178 -3.87 8.47 -17.57
C ALA A 178 -2.64 8.59 -16.69
N ILE A 179 -2.86 9.02 -15.45
CA ILE A 179 -1.83 9.13 -14.41
C ILE A 179 -2.22 8.26 -13.22
N PHE A 180 -1.26 7.46 -12.74
CA PHE A 180 -1.43 6.53 -11.62
C PHE A 180 -0.39 6.84 -10.55
N VAL A 181 -0.82 7.33 -9.41
CA VAL A 181 0.06 7.52 -8.23
C VAL A 181 0.14 6.18 -7.52
N ILE A 182 1.17 5.38 -7.79
CA ILE A 182 1.29 4.00 -7.31
C ILE A 182 1.85 3.89 -5.89
N ASP A 183 2.46 4.96 -5.41
CA ASP A 183 2.97 5.05 -4.04
C ASP A 183 3.00 6.52 -3.59
N ALA A 184 2.39 6.82 -2.47
CA ALA A 184 2.40 8.12 -1.83
C ALA A 184 1.98 8.01 -0.36
N ASP A 185 2.60 8.81 0.48
CA ASP A 185 2.12 9.01 1.84
C ASP A 185 0.97 10.01 1.86
N VAL A 186 -0.12 9.64 2.53
CA VAL A 186 -1.30 10.51 2.68
C VAL A 186 -1.59 10.75 4.16
N SER A 187 -1.83 11.99 4.51
CA SER A 187 -2.27 12.40 5.85
C SER A 187 -3.31 13.52 5.77
N LEU A 188 -4.06 13.71 6.84
CA LEU A 188 -4.89 14.91 7.02
C LEU A 188 -4.00 16.07 7.46
N VAL A 189 -4.38 17.29 7.05
CA VAL A 189 -3.73 18.56 7.46
C VAL A 189 -4.19 18.97 8.84
#